data_f13ecbc549093131a560a5ce7ba06d61
#
_entry.id   f13ecbc549093131a560a5ce7ba06d61
#
_cell.length_a   1.000
_cell.length_b   1.000
_cell.length_c   1.000
_cell.angle_alpha   90.00
_cell.angle_beta   90.00
_cell.angle_gamma   90.00
#
_symmetry.space_group_name_H-M   'P 1'
#
loop_
_entity.id
_entity.type
_entity.pdbx_description
1 polymer ?
#
loop_
_entity_poly.entity_id
_entity_poly.type
_entity_poly.pdbx_seq_one_letter_code
_entity_poly.pdbx_strand_id
1 'polypeptide(L)'
;MHLKLACFLFLAFPLIAQGILVIDVRTTQEWQSGHLEEAIHIEWQDILSISESVSKDKEIYLYCRSGNRSGKATKILIDAGFINAINAGSIQEANNLLKSKIIK
;
A
#
# COMPACT_ATOMS: atom_id res chain seq x y z
N MET A 1 9.46 -29.12 -20.96
CA MET A 1 10.62 -28.78 -20.17
C MET A 1 10.91 -27.30 -20.07
N HIS A 2 10.45 -26.52 -21.00
CA HIS A 2 10.70 -25.08 -20.97
C HIS A 2 9.88 -24.37 -19.93
N LEU A 3 8.77 -24.98 -19.55
CA LEU A 3 7.87 -24.39 -18.55
C LEU A 3 8.53 -24.20 -17.21
N LYS A 4 9.48 -25.04 -16.89
CA LYS A 4 10.13 -24.96 -15.60
C LYS A 4 10.89 -23.67 -15.40
N LEU A 5 11.48 -23.17 -16.48
CA LEU A 5 12.22 -21.92 -16.39
C LEU A 5 11.34 -20.76 -16.05
N ALA A 6 10.14 -20.73 -16.62
CA ALA A 6 9.21 -19.65 -16.33
C ALA A 6 8.83 -19.63 -14.85
N CYS A 7 8.68 -20.81 -14.25
CA CYS A 7 8.33 -20.88 -12.83
C CYS A 7 9.42 -20.28 -11.95
N PHE A 8 10.67 -20.50 -12.31
CA PHE A 8 11.75 -19.94 -11.53
C PHE A 8 11.75 -18.44 -11.50
N LEU A 9 11.34 -17.81 -12.58
CA LEU A 9 11.32 -16.37 -12.63
C LEU A 9 10.37 -15.78 -11.60
N PHE A 10 9.23 -16.42 -11.39
CA PHE A 10 8.29 -15.94 -10.39
C PHE A 10 8.87 -15.99 -8.98
N LEU A 11 9.67 -16.99 -8.70
CA LEU A 11 10.24 -17.14 -7.38
C LEU A 11 11.25 -16.07 -7.06
N ALA A 12 11.71 -15.32 -8.07
CA ALA A 12 12.65 -14.25 -7.86
C ALA A 12 12.04 -13.01 -7.24
N PHE A 13 10.71 -12.87 -7.25
CA PHE A 13 10.07 -11.66 -6.74
C PHE A 13 9.82 -11.75 -5.24
N PRO A 14 10.07 -10.64 -4.50
CA PRO A 14 9.73 -10.60 -3.08
C PRO A 14 8.23 -10.77 -2.88
N LEU A 15 7.86 -11.41 -1.79
CA LEU A 15 6.45 -11.60 -1.48
C LEU A 15 5.70 -10.28 -1.36
N ILE A 16 6.33 -9.29 -0.75
CA ILE A 16 5.69 -8.00 -0.56
C ILE A 16 5.35 -7.35 -1.90
N ALA A 17 6.20 -7.50 -2.90
CA ALA A 17 5.94 -6.94 -4.22
C ALA A 17 4.80 -7.65 -4.93
N GLN A 18 4.54 -8.91 -4.57
CA GLN A 18 3.50 -9.73 -5.20
C GLN A 18 2.20 -9.71 -4.42
N GLY A 19 2.28 -9.60 -3.10
CA GLY A 19 1.17 -9.87 -2.21
C GLY A 19 0.42 -8.65 -1.71
N ILE A 20 1.07 -7.51 -1.56
CA ILE A 20 0.43 -6.37 -0.91
C ILE A 20 0.66 -5.08 -1.69
N LEU A 21 -0.20 -4.10 -1.41
CA LEU A 21 -0.09 -2.74 -1.92
C LEU A 21 0.00 -1.81 -0.71
N VAL A 22 0.97 -0.93 -0.70
CA VAL A 22 1.16 0.04 0.38
C VAL A 22 0.93 1.43 -0.17
N ILE A 23 0.05 2.20 0.49
CA ILE A 23 -0.33 3.54 0.02
C ILE A 23 -0.10 4.56 1.12
N ASP A 24 0.69 5.57 0.80
CA ASP A 24 0.86 6.77 1.63
C ASP A 24 -0.23 7.74 1.21
N VAL A 25 -1.14 8.09 2.15
CA VAL A 25 -2.28 8.95 1.83
C VAL A 25 -2.10 10.38 2.33
N ARG A 26 -0.85 10.76 2.65
CA ARG A 26 -0.52 12.10 3.12
C ARG A 26 -0.40 13.06 1.95
N THR A 27 -0.12 14.33 2.25
CA THR A 27 0.09 15.33 1.22
C THR A 27 1.39 15.08 0.45
N THR A 28 1.50 15.67 -0.72
CA THR A 28 2.71 15.60 -1.53
C THR A 28 3.91 16.12 -0.74
N GLN A 29 3.74 17.19 0.03
CA GLN A 29 4.82 17.76 0.80
C GLN A 29 5.31 16.79 1.87
N GLU A 30 4.39 16.12 2.56
CA GLU A 30 4.77 15.10 3.55
C GLU A 30 5.50 13.93 2.88
N TRP A 31 4.98 13.47 1.74
CA TRP A 31 5.61 12.40 0.97
C TRP A 31 7.07 12.76 0.63
N GLN A 32 7.29 13.98 0.18
CA GLN A 32 8.63 14.41 -0.22
C GLN A 32 9.60 14.48 0.96
N SER A 33 9.10 14.62 2.18
CA SER A 33 9.95 14.67 3.36
C SER A 33 10.37 13.28 3.84
N GLY A 34 9.83 12.22 3.25
CA GLY A 34 10.17 10.84 3.58
C GLY A 34 8.93 9.97 3.52
N HIS A 35 9.08 8.76 3.00
CA HIS A 35 7.98 7.81 2.86
C HIS A 35 8.52 6.38 2.91
N LEU A 36 7.65 5.41 3.06
CA LEU A 36 8.07 4.01 3.02
C LEU A 36 8.53 3.67 1.60
N GLU A 37 9.59 2.90 1.51
CA GLU A 37 10.25 2.59 0.23
C GLU A 37 9.29 1.96 -0.77
N GLU A 38 8.45 1.04 -0.33
CA GLU A 38 7.55 0.32 -1.25
C GLU A 38 6.20 1.01 -1.44
N ALA A 39 5.97 2.16 -0.79
CA ALA A 39 4.67 2.83 -0.88
C ALA A 39 4.50 3.56 -2.21
N ILE A 40 3.27 3.62 -2.68
CA ILE A 40 2.87 4.57 -3.70
C ILE A 40 2.16 5.72 -3.01
N HIS A 41 2.07 6.86 -3.67
CA HIS A 41 1.46 8.05 -3.09
C HIS A 41 0.11 8.35 -3.74
N ILE A 42 -0.94 8.34 -2.93
CA ILE A 42 -2.29 8.77 -3.35
C ILE A 42 -2.89 9.47 -2.14
N GLU A 43 -3.18 10.77 -2.26
CA GLU A 43 -3.80 11.48 -1.14
C GLU A 43 -5.16 10.88 -0.82
N TRP A 44 -5.56 10.93 0.44
CA TRP A 44 -6.72 10.18 0.91
C TRP A 44 -8.01 10.53 0.15
N GLN A 45 -8.16 11.78 -0.28
CA GLN A 45 -9.36 12.20 -1.01
C GLN A 45 -9.47 11.53 -2.38
N ASP A 46 -8.34 11.11 -2.93
CA ASP A 46 -8.28 10.53 -4.27
C ASP A 46 -8.17 9.01 -4.25
N ILE A 47 -8.42 8.41 -3.10
CA ILE A 47 -8.11 6.97 -2.92
C ILE A 47 -8.91 6.08 -3.88
N LEU A 48 -10.10 6.49 -4.28
CA LEU A 48 -10.89 5.68 -5.20
C LEU A 48 -10.31 5.59 -6.60
N SER A 49 -9.27 6.36 -6.91
CA SER A 49 -8.61 6.27 -8.21
C SER A 49 -8.03 4.88 -8.48
N ILE A 50 -7.83 4.06 -7.45
CA ILE A 50 -7.31 2.70 -7.64
C ILE A 50 -8.39 1.73 -8.14
N SER A 51 -9.65 2.13 -8.16
CA SER A 51 -10.77 1.20 -8.37
C SER A 51 -10.69 0.44 -9.68
N GLU A 52 -10.12 1.03 -10.72
CA GLU A 52 -10.08 0.41 -12.04
C GLU A 52 -8.83 -0.45 -12.25
N SER A 53 -7.82 -0.29 -11.42
CA SER A 53 -6.55 -0.97 -11.65
C SER A 53 -6.19 -1.96 -10.56
N VAL A 54 -6.88 -1.94 -9.42
CA VAL A 54 -6.56 -2.80 -8.28
C VAL A 54 -7.72 -3.74 -8.01
N SER A 55 -7.39 -5.01 -7.84
CA SER A 55 -8.38 -6.04 -7.54
C SER A 55 -9.00 -5.80 -6.17
N LYS A 56 -10.30 -6.11 -6.03
CA LYS A 56 -11.03 -5.88 -4.78
C LYS A 56 -10.54 -6.75 -3.63
N ASP A 57 -9.87 -7.85 -3.92
CA ASP A 57 -9.33 -8.73 -2.88
C ASP A 57 -7.86 -8.44 -2.56
N LYS A 58 -7.28 -7.42 -3.18
CA LYS A 58 -5.90 -7.05 -2.92
C LYS A 58 -5.72 -6.64 -1.46
N GLU A 59 -4.66 -7.12 -0.84
CA GLU A 59 -4.31 -6.72 0.51
C GLU A 59 -3.65 -5.34 0.45
N ILE A 60 -4.27 -4.34 1.09
CA ILE A 60 -3.86 -2.94 0.95
C ILE A 60 -3.60 -2.36 2.34
N TYR A 61 -2.44 -1.79 2.53
CA TYR A 61 -2.05 -1.11 3.77
C TYR A 61 -1.95 0.39 3.49
N LEU A 62 -2.71 1.17 4.26
CA LEU A 62 -2.73 2.62 4.09
C LEU A 62 -2.18 3.27 5.36
N TYR A 63 -1.32 4.27 5.20
CA TYR A 63 -0.80 4.98 6.35
C TYR A 63 -0.81 6.49 6.10
N CYS A 64 -0.77 7.24 7.18
CA CYS A 64 -0.61 8.68 7.14
C CYS A 64 0.30 9.12 8.27
N ARG A 65 0.10 10.32 8.80
CA ARG A 65 0.93 10.82 9.89
C ARG A 65 0.47 10.27 11.24
N SER A 66 -0.83 10.15 11.45
CA SER A 66 -1.39 9.75 12.74
C SER A 66 -2.37 8.57 12.66
N GLY A 67 -2.76 8.17 11.46
CA GLY A 67 -3.77 7.14 11.27
C GLY A 67 -5.17 7.70 10.98
N ASN A 68 -5.37 9.00 11.10
CA ASN A 68 -6.69 9.60 10.88
C ASN A 68 -7.08 9.61 9.40
N ARG A 69 -6.25 10.19 8.56
CA ARG A 69 -6.52 10.24 7.11
C ARG A 69 -6.51 8.85 6.50
N SER A 70 -5.60 8.00 6.95
CA SER A 70 -5.56 6.62 6.46
C SER A 70 -6.78 5.84 6.91
N GLY A 71 -7.33 6.15 8.09
CA GLY A 71 -8.59 5.55 8.52
C GLY A 71 -9.75 5.93 7.62
N LYS A 72 -9.81 7.21 7.21
CA LYS A 72 -10.83 7.66 6.27
C LYS A 72 -10.69 6.96 4.92
N ALA A 73 -9.48 6.89 4.41
CA ALA A 73 -9.22 6.24 3.12
C ALA A 73 -9.57 4.75 3.19
N THR A 74 -9.21 4.09 4.27
CA THR A 74 -9.53 2.68 4.46
C THR A 74 -11.03 2.45 4.44
N LYS A 75 -11.79 3.30 5.15
CA LYS A 75 -13.25 3.17 5.16
C LYS A 75 -13.84 3.38 3.76
N ILE A 76 -13.36 4.36 3.03
CA ILE A 76 -13.81 4.60 1.66
C ILE A 76 -13.57 3.36 0.80
N LEU A 77 -12.42 2.74 0.91
CA LEU A 77 -12.09 1.55 0.13
C LEU A 77 -12.97 0.37 0.54
N ILE A 78 -13.17 0.15 1.83
CA ILE A 78 -14.02 -0.94 2.30
C ILE A 78 -15.44 -0.76 1.79
N ASP A 79 -15.97 0.45 1.87
CA ASP A 79 -17.31 0.75 1.38
C ASP A 79 -17.42 0.54 -0.14
N ALA A 80 -16.31 0.66 -0.85
CA ALA A 80 -16.25 0.43 -2.30
C ALA A 80 -15.98 -1.03 -2.66
N GLY A 81 -15.89 -1.92 -1.68
CA GLY A 81 -15.73 -3.35 -1.94
C GLY A 81 -14.32 -3.89 -1.79
N PHE A 82 -13.35 -3.09 -1.39
CA PHE A 82 -11.98 -3.56 -1.15
C PHE A 82 -11.93 -4.16 0.24
N ILE A 83 -12.15 -5.46 0.32
CA ILE A 83 -12.39 -6.14 1.60
C ILE A 83 -11.14 -6.32 2.45
N ASN A 84 -9.97 -6.15 1.87
CA ASN A 84 -8.70 -6.36 2.58
C ASN A 84 -7.92 -5.06 2.75
N ALA A 85 -8.60 -3.92 2.84
CA ALA A 85 -7.97 -2.65 3.13
C ALA A 85 -7.76 -2.52 4.64
N ILE A 86 -6.56 -2.11 5.03
CA ILE A 86 -6.12 -2.07 6.42
C ILE A 86 -5.51 -0.71 6.71
N ASN A 87 -5.97 -0.06 7.78
CA ASN A 87 -5.36 1.17 8.25
C ASN A 87 -4.08 0.80 9.02
N ALA A 88 -2.93 1.11 8.44
CA ALA A 88 -1.64 0.80 9.06
C ALA A 88 -1.17 1.89 10.03
N GLY A 89 -1.95 2.95 10.21
CA GLY A 89 -1.68 3.96 11.21
C GLY A 89 -0.72 5.04 10.75
N SER A 90 0.18 5.44 11.63
CA SER A 90 1.23 6.42 11.32
C SER A 90 2.30 5.78 10.44
N ILE A 91 3.15 6.61 9.84
CA ILE A 91 4.26 6.09 9.04
C ILE A 91 5.19 5.22 9.90
N GLN A 92 5.39 5.55 11.18
CA GLN A 92 6.20 4.74 12.06
C GLN A 92 5.56 3.39 12.35
N GLU A 93 4.25 3.40 12.61
CA GLU A 93 3.52 2.16 12.84
C GLU A 93 3.53 1.26 11.61
N ALA A 94 3.30 1.87 10.44
CA ALA A 94 3.33 1.12 9.18
C ALA A 94 4.72 0.56 8.92
N ASN A 95 5.77 1.34 9.20
CA ASN A 95 7.15 0.88 9.02
C ASN A 95 7.44 -0.33 9.88
N ASN A 96 6.99 -0.30 11.14
CA ASN A 96 7.19 -1.42 12.05
C ASN A 96 6.40 -2.65 11.61
N LEU A 97 5.15 -2.44 11.19
CA LEU A 97 4.28 -3.52 10.77
C LEU A 97 4.84 -4.22 9.52
N LEU A 98 5.29 -3.47 8.56
CA LEU A 98 5.69 -3.99 7.25
C LEU A 98 7.18 -4.29 7.15
N LYS A 99 7.95 -4.01 8.20
CA LYS A 99 9.40 -4.22 8.20
C LYS A 99 10.06 -3.51 7.02
N SER A 100 9.64 -2.29 6.78
CA SER A 100 10.10 -1.50 5.66
C SER A 100 11.21 -0.55 6.09
N LYS A 101 11.43 0.49 5.30
CA LYS A 101 12.32 1.59 5.67
C LYS A 101 11.80 2.87 5.06
N ILE A 102 12.13 3.98 5.72
CA ILE A 102 11.71 5.30 5.28
C ILE A 102 12.82 5.89 4.43
N ILE A 103 12.47 6.33 3.23
CA ILE A 103 13.39 6.94 2.27
C ILE A 103 12.88 8.30 1.86
N LYS A 104 13.72 9.08 1.19
CA LYS A 104 13.32 10.37 0.66
C LYS A 104 13.31 10.41 -0.85
#